data_646b2fdadaa7dba4141ddd2b88433ec1
#
_entry.id   646b2fdadaa7dba4141ddd2b88433ec1
#
_cell.length_a   1.000
_cell.length_b   1.000
_cell.length_c   1.000
_cell.angle_alpha   90.00
_cell.angle_beta   90.00
_cell.angle_gamma   90.00
#
_symmetry.space_group_name_H-M   'P 1'
#
loop_
_entity.id
_entity.type
_entity.pdbx_description
1 polymer ?
#
loop_
_entity_poly.entity_id
_entity_poly.type
_entity_poly.pdbx_seq_one_letter_code
_entity_poly.pdbx_strand_id
1 'polypeptide(L)'
;HGIIGAEFFKNYPIRIDYFKHKITIYNSIHSVKKLAKYHVNELEINAENKPFTIIDFTHDKTYAHQKMLIDIGNSDGLWLFKNQIGNLPALQHSFSDELGKGFNGTINGERGTIFSVNLGKYTFQQPLIAIPNFESIQFINVKNDRKGSLGNEILRRFTIVLDYPNNKFYYKPNRNFKDAFHYNRSGLTI
;
A
#
# COMPACT_ATOMS: atom_id res chain seq x y z
N HIS A 1 5.48 21.37 9.66
CA HIS A 1 5.16 20.05 9.12
C HIS A 1 6.25 19.64 8.14
N GLY A 2 6.61 18.36 8.12
CA GLY A 2 7.64 17.80 7.23
C GLY A 2 7.35 16.36 6.86
N ILE A 3 8.06 15.87 5.85
CA ILE A 3 8.00 14.48 5.40
C ILE A 3 9.34 13.83 5.76
N ILE A 4 9.29 12.70 6.44
CA ILE A 4 10.48 11.87 6.68
C ILE A 4 10.54 10.85 5.54
N GLY A 5 11.51 11.00 4.67
CA GLY A 5 11.65 10.19 3.47
C GLY A 5 12.54 8.96 3.66
N ALA A 6 12.67 8.20 2.58
CA ALA A 6 13.43 6.95 2.53
C ALA A 6 14.92 7.11 2.88
N GLU A 7 15.51 8.29 2.64
CA GLU A 7 16.90 8.60 3.00
C GLU A 7 17.17 8.43 4.50
N PHE A 8 16.17 8.74 5.33
CA PHE A 8 16.27 8.53 6.78
C PHE A 8 16.18 7.03 7.14
N PHE A 9 15.41 6.27 6.38
CA PHE A 9 15.05 4.90 6.74
C PHE A 9 15.95 3.83 6.12
N LYS A 10 16.59 4.11 5.00
CA LYS A 10 17.29 3.14 4.16
C LYS A 10 18.35 2.27 4.86
N ASN A 11 18.88 2.73 5.99
CA ASN A 11 19.94 2.05 6.72
C ASN A 11 19.45 1.20 7.91
N TYR A 12 18.14 1.17 8.17
CA TYR A 12 17.60 0.63 9.38
C TYR A 12 16.34 -0.23 9.15
N PRO A 13 16.15 -1.31 9.92
CA PRO A 13 14.84 -1.93 10.05
C PRO A 13 13.87 -1.00 10.80
N ILE A 14 12.69 -0.76 10.22
CA ILE A 14 11.69 0.15 10.76
C ILE A 14 10.40 -0.59 11.04
N ARG A 15 10.00 -0.60 12.30
CA ARG A 15 8.71 -1.16 12.71
C ARG A 15 7.67 -0.06 12.82
N ILE A 16 6.53 -0.25 12.17
CA ILE A 16 5.33 0.57 12.30
C ILE A 16 4.25 -0.26 12.98
N ASP A 17 3.84 0.19 14.15
CA ASP A 17 2.76 -0.41 14.93
C ASP A 17 1.57 0.55 14.91
N TYR A 18 0.70 0.38 13.94
CA TYR A 18 -0.46 1.25 13.74
C TYR A 18 -1.43 1.23 14.92
N PHE A 19 -1.59 0.09 15.56
CA PHE A 19 -2.48 -0.02 16.74
C PHE A 19 -1.96 0.79 17.93
N LYS A 20 -0.64 0.85 18.10
CA LYS A 20 0.02 1.60 19.18
C LYS A 20 0.45 3.01 18.77
N HIS A 21 0.19 3.42 17.53
CA HIS A 21 0.65 4.69 16.95
C HIS A 21 2.15 4.92 17.17
N LYS A 22 2.96 3.87 16.94
CA LYS A 22 4.39 3.90 17.26
C LYS A 22 5.25 3.47 16.07
N ILE A 23 6.25 4.29 15.76
CA ILE A 23 7.36 3.93 14.87
C ILE A 23 8.58 3.63 15.74
N THR A 24 9.27 2.54 15.42
CA THR A 24 10.51 2.13 16.11
C THR A 24 11.57 1.82 15.07
N ILE A 25 12.72 2.44 15.21
CA ILE A 25 13.91 2.21 14.40
C ILE A 25 14.82 1.27 15.16
N TYR A 26 15.36 0.27 14.49
CA TYR A 26 16.26 -0.71 15.08
C TYR A 26 17.63 -0.65 14.42
N ASN A 27 18.68 -0.83 15.19
CA ASN A 27 20.04 -0.95 14.64
C ASN A 27 20.26 -2.29 13.90
N SER A 28 19.44 -3.30 14.20
CA SER A 28 19.48 -4.61 13.54
C SER A 28 18.11 -5.28 13.59
N ILE A 29 17.80 -6.08 12.57
CA ILE A 29 16.58 -6.89 12.51
C ILE A 29 16.46 -7.88 13.67
N HIS A 30 17.58 -8.36 14.19
CA HIS A 30 17.63 -9.27 15.34
C HIS A 30 17.06 -8.65 16.62
N SER A 31 17.01 -7.31 16.71
CA SER A 31 16.41 -6.60 17.83
C SER A 31 14.88 -6.59 17.80
N VAL A 32 14.26 -6.99 16.69
CA VAL A 32 12.81 -7.07 16.55
C VAL A 32 12.28 -8.30 17.29
N LYS A 33 11.62 -8.07 18.42
CA LYS A 33 11.06 -9.15 19.24
C LYS A 33 10.01 -9.97 18.49
N LYS A 34 10.11 -11.30 18.60
CA LYS A 34 9.14 -12.26 18.03
C LYS A 34 9.02 -12.18 16.50
N LEU A 35 10.12 -11.88 15.79
CA LEU A 35 10.14 -11.74 14.33
C LEU A 35 9.62 -13.01 13.64
N ALA A 36 9.90 -14.21 14.17
CA ALA A 36 9.39 -15.47 13.63
C ALA A 36 7.85 -15.58 13.55
N LYS A 37 7.11 -14.67 14.21
CA LYS A 37 5.63 -14.60 14.12
C LYS A 37 5.15 -13.73 12.95
N TYR A 38 6.05 -13.08 12.25
CA TYR A 38 5.72 -12.27 11.08
C TYR A 38 5.76 -13.14 9.83
N HIS A 39 4.88 -12.84 8.90
CA HIS A 39 5.03 -13.27 7.52
C HIS A 39 6.05 -12.38 6.83
N VAL A 40 6.76 -12.91 5.84
CA VAL A 40 7.81 -12.17 5.13
C VAL A 40 7.60 -12.25 3.62
N ASN A 41 7.68 -11.09 2.98
CA ASN A 41 7.79 -10.95 1.52
C ASN A 41 9.13 -10.29 1.18
N GLU A 42 9.52 -10.41 -0.07
CA GLU A 42 10.60 -9.59 -0.64
C GLU A 42 10.22 -8.10 -0.58
N LEU A 43 11.23 -7.28 -0.30
CA LEU A 43 11.17 -5.83 -0.37
C LEU A 43 12.14 -5.39 -1.45
N GLU A 44 11.64 -4.99 -2.59
CA GLU A 44 12.48 -4.40 -3.63
C GLU A 44 12.65 -2.90 -3.36
N ILE A 45 13.87 -2.43 -3.35
CA ILE A 45 14.20 -1.02 -3.20
C ILE A 45 14.73 -0.49 -4.52
N ASN A 46 14.08 0.51 -5.09
CA ASN A 46 14.55 1.13 -6.34
C ASN A 46 15.66 2.15 -6.11
N ALA A 47 16.19 2.71 -7.20
CA ALA A 47 17.26 3.73 -7.14
C ALA A 47 16.87 5.02 -6.37
N GLU A 48 15.58 5.27 -6.20
CA GLU A 48 15.04 6.40 -5.42
C GLU A 48 14.77 6.01 -3.96
N ASN A 49 15.26 4.86 -3.50
CA ASN A 49 15.03 4.28 -2.18
C ASN A 49 13.54 4.03 -1.86
N LYS A 50 12.70 3.88 -2.87
CA LYS A 50 11.27 3.57 -2.67
C LYS A 50 11.08 2.06 -2.48
N PRO A 51 10.26 1.65 -1.47
CA PRO A 51 10.03 0.24 -1.16
C PRO A 51 8.88 -0.35 -1.97
N PHE A 52 9.10 -1.50 -2.61
CA PHE A 52 8.08 -2.24 -3.35
C PHE A 52 7.93 -3.65 -2.81
N THR A 53 6.73 -4.19 -2.97
CA THR A 53 6.44 -5.60 -2.70
C THR A 53 5.50 -6.14 -3.76
N ILE A 54 5.39 -7.46 -3.82
CA ILE A 54 4.50 -8.15 -4.74
C ILE A 54 3.21 -8.53 -4.01
N ILE A 55 2.08 -8.29 -4.68
CA ILE A 55 0.76 -8.76 -4.28
C ILE A 55 0.08 -9.47 -5.44
N ASP A 56 -0.99 -10.20 -5.13
CA ASP A 56 -1.96 -10.64 -6.13
C ASP A 56 -3.29 -9.95 -5.87
N PHE A 57 -4.10 -9.77 -6.90
CA PHE A 57 -5.49 -9.36 -6.71
C PHE A 57 -6.39 -10.04 -7.73
N THR A 58 -7.67 -10.16 -7.38
CA THR A 58 -8.71 -10.74 -8.24
C THR A 58 -9.80 -9.71 -8.47
N HIS A 59 -10.19 -9.54 -9.72
CA HIS A 59 -11.32 -8.72 -10.14
C HIS A 59 -12.21 -9.54 -11.09
N ASP A 60 -12.03 -9.46 -12.40
CA ASP A 60 -12.62 -10.33 -13.42
C ASP A 60 -11.83 -11.64 -13.57
N LYS A 61 -10.56 -11.58 -13.30
CA LYS A 61 -9.60 -12.67 -13.26
C LYS A 61 -8.55 -12.40 -12.18
N THR A 62 -7.66 -13.33 -11.96
CA THR A 62 -6.51 -13.16 -11.07
C THR A 62 -5.37 -12.44 -11.79
N TYR A 63 -4.92 -11.36 -11.19
CA TYR A 63 -3.74 -10.60 -11.58
C TYR A 63 -2.63 -10.95 -10.59
N ALA A 64 -1.78 -11.89 -10.97
CA ALA A 64 -0.70 -12.37 -10.12
C ALA A 64 0.56 -11.50 -10.24
N HIS A 65 1.39 -11.50 -9.19
CA HIS A 65 2.72 -10.90 -9.14
C HIS A 65 2.75 -9.40 -9.49
N GLN A 66 1.78 -8.65 -8.96
CA GLN A 66 1.69 -7.22 -9.20
C GLN A 66 2.63 -6.45 -8.27
N LYS A 67 3.56 -5.70 -8.86
CA LYS A 67 4.54 -4.88 -8.13
C LYS A 67 3.91 -3.58 -7.64
N MET A 68 3.82 -3.42 -6.33
CA MET A 68 3.20 -2.27 -5.67
C MET A 68 4.19 -1.50 -4.83
N LEU A 69 4.14 -0.17 -4.91
CA LEU A 69 4.82 0.68 -3.95
C LEU A 69 4.17 0.51 -2.57
N ILE A 70 4.95 0.26 -1.53
CA ILE A 70 4.46 0.36 -0.14
C ILE A 70 4.36 1.84 0.20
N ASP A 71 3.13 2.35 0.24
CA ASP A 71 2.85 3.78 0.36
C ASP A 71 2.04 4.08 1.63
N ILE A 72 2.75 4.40 2.69
CA ILE A 72 2.13 4.74 3.98
C ILE A 72 1.47 6.11 4.00
N GLY A 73 1.68 6.93 2.96
CA GLY A 73 1.01 8.21 2.77
C GLY A 73 -0.34 8.09 2.03
N ASN A 74 -0.60 6.95 1.39
CA ASN A 74 -1.85 6.69 0.70
C ASN A 74 -2.90 6.16 1.68
N SER A 75 -4.02 6.87 1.82
CA SER A 75 -5.12 6.52 2.72
C SER A 75 -5.96 5.32 2.24
N ASP A 76 -6.00 5.05 0.93
CA ASP A 76 -6.75 3.93 0.37
C ASP A 76 -6.08 2.57 0.66
N GLY A 77 -6.75 1.48 0.35
CA GLY A 77 -6.18 0.14 0.47
C GLY A 77 -5.21 -0.18 -0.66
N LEU A 78 -5.60 0.17 -1.87
CA LEU A 78 -4.82 -0.09 -3.07
C LEU A 78 -5.12 0.99 -4.11
N TRP A 79 -4.08 1.50 -4.75
CA TRP A 79 -4.22 2.22 -6.02
C TRP A 79 -3.76 1.33 -7.14
N LEU A 80 -4.55 1.27 -8.22
CA LEU A 80 -4.21 0.53 -9.43
C LEU A 80 -4.00 1.49 -10.59
N PHE A 81 -2.89 1.35 -11.28
CA PHE A 81 -2.57 2.16 -12.47
C PHE A 81 -3.07 1.44 -13.72
N LYS A 82 -4.24 1.82 -14.21
CA LYS A 82 -4.92 1.15 -15.32
C LYS A 82 -4.03 1.03 -16.56
N ASN A 83 -3.27 2.07 -16.87
CA ASN A 83 -2.32 2.09 -17.99
C ASN A 83 -1.14 1.10 -17.84
N GLN A 84 -0.86 0.62 -16.62
CA GLN A 84 0.21 -0.34 -16.33
C GLN A 84 -0.31 -1.77 -16.19
N ILE A 85 -1.58 -1.94 -15.87
CA ILE A 85 -2.22 -3.25 -15.67
C ILE A 85 -2.83 -3.76 -16.98
N GLY A 86 -3.12 -2.85 -17.91
CA GLY A 86 -3.78 -3.17 -19.17
C GLY A 86 -5.31 -3.12 -19.04
N ASN A 87 -6.00 -4.08 -19.67
CA ASN A 87 -7.46 -4.11 -19.69
C ASN A 87 -8.04 -4.51 -18.32
N LEU A 88 -8.02 -3.58 -17.38
CA LEU A 88 -8.74 -3.71 -16.12
C LEU A 88 -10.20 -3.24 -16.35
N PRO A 89 -11.20 -4.10 -16.12
CA PRO A 89 -12.61 -3.71 -16.20
C PRO A 89 -12.97 -2.60 -15.21
N ALA A 90 -14.15 -2.01 -15.36
CA ALA A 90 -14.67 -1.06 -14.39
C ALA A 90 -14.79 -1.70 -13.00
N LEU A 91 -14.50 -0.91 -11.96
CA LEU A 91 -14.65 -1.36 -10.58
C LEU A 91 -16.11 -1.63 -10.24
N GLN A 92 -16.34 -2.55 -9.32
CA GLN A 92 -17.68 -2.76 -8.76
C GLN A 92 -18.03 -1.60 -7.83
N HIS A 93 -19.27 -1.14 -7.89
CA HIS A 93 -19.78 -0.03 -7.07
C HIS A 93 -18.91 1.22 -7.16
N SER A 94 -18.41 1.53 -8.38
CA SER A 94 -17.51 2.66 -8.57
C SER A 94 -18.23 4.01 -8.54
N PHE A 95 -17.47 5.02 -8.12
CA PHE A 95 -17.87 6.43 -8.15
C PHE A 95 -16.62 7.31 -8.30
N SER A 96 -16.81 8.47 -8.95
CA SER A 96 -15.73 9.44 -9.11
C SER A 96 -15.48 10.17 -7.80
N ASP A 97 -14.20 10.41 -7.47
CA ASP A 97 -13.82 11.07 -6.23
C ASP A 97 -12.47 11.81 -6.34
N GLU A 98 -12.24 12.73 -5.41
CA GLU A 98 -10.93 13.28 -5.13
C GLU A 98 -10.16 12.27 -4.26
N LEU A 99 -9.12 11.67 -4.82
CA LEU A 99 -8.33 10.62 -4.14
C LEU A 99 -7.32 11.20 -3.17
N GLY A 100 -6.99 12.48 -3.28
CA GLY A 100 -6.07 13.17 -2.40
C GLY A 100 -5.33 14.31 -3.10
N LYS A 101 -4.33 14.86 -2.41
CA LYS A 101 -3.46 15.93 -2.92
C LYS A 101 -2.03 15.44 -3.03
N GLY A 102 -1.49 15.46 -4.24
CA GLY A 102 -0.08 15.21 -4.51
C GLY A 102 0.71 16.52 -4.59
N PHE A 103 2.02 16.42 -4.86
CA PHE A 103 2.87 17.59 -5.04
C PHE A 103 2.42 18.50 -6.21
N ASN A 104 1.80 17.92 -7.22
CA ASN A 104 1.37 18.61 -8.45
C ASN A 104 -0.12 18.99 -8.43
N GLY A 105 -0.79 18.89 -7.29
CA GLY A 105 -2.20 19.28 -7.16
C GLY A 105 -3.11 18.12 -6.77
N THR A 106 -4.40 18.32 -7.01
CA THR A 106 -5.45 17.34 -6.71
C THR A 106 -5.35 16.11 -7.60
N ILE A 107 -5.48 14.95 -7.01
CA ILE A 107 -5.52 13.67 -7.70
C ILE A 107 -6.97 13.21 -7.72
N ASN A 108 -7.57 13.16 -8.91
CA ASN A 108 -8.91 12.67 -9.14
C ASN A 108 -8.88 11.25 -9.71
N GLY A 109 -9.97 10.51 -9.53
CA GLY A 109 -10.11 9.17 -10.07
C GLY A 109 -11.41 8.50 -9.68
N GLU A 110 -11.43 7.19 -9.75
CA GLU A 110 -12.54 6.36 -9.33
C GLU A 110 -12.18 5.60 -8.05
N ARG A 111 -13.13 5.50 -7.11
CA ARG A 111 -13.12 4.51 -6.03
C ARG A 111 -14.17 3.45 -6.29
N GLY A 112 -13.88 2.23 -5.88
CA GLY A 112 -14.79 1.10 -6.00
C GLY A 112 -14.21 -0.14 -5.34
N THR A 113 -14.81 -1.29 -5.58
CA THR A 113 -14.32 -2.56 -5.02
C THR A 113 -13.89 -3.53 -6.11
N ILE A 114 -12.96 -4.40 -5.76
CA ILE A 114 -12.57 -5.58 -6.51
C ILE A 114 -12.88 -6.83 -5.68
N PHE A 115 -12.80 -8.01 -6.29
CA PHE A 115 -13.18 -9.23 -5.59
C PHE A 115 -12.28 -9.51 -4.38
N SER A 116 -10.95 -9.48 -4.55
CA SER A 116 -10.02 -9.68 -3.44
C SER A 116 -8.62 -9.12 -3.69
N VAL A 117 -7.88 -8.90 -2.60
CA VAL A 117 -6.44 -8.62 -2.60
C VAL A 117 -5.74 -9.62 -1.70
N ASN A 118 -4.62 -10.17 -2.19
CA ASN A 118 -3.78 -11.09 -1.45
C ASN A 118 -2.42 -10.46 -1.16
N LEU A 119 -2.09 -10.34 0.11
CA LEU A 119 -0.75 -10.00 0.58
C LEU A 119 -0.14 -11.24 1.25
N GLY A 120 0.70 -11.95 0.52
CA GLY A 120 1.18 -13.26 0.89
C GLY A 120 0.02 -14.23 1.18
N LYS A 121 -0.06 -14.77 2.38
CA LYS A 121 -1.14 -15.70 2.79
C LYS A 121 -2.43 -15.01 3.25
N TYR A 122 -2.48 -13.69 3.30
CA TYR A 122 -3.63 -12.95 3.81
C TYR A 122 -4.47 -12.42 2.67
N THR A 123 -5.77 -12.75 2.70
CA THR A 123 -6.74 -12.34 1.70
C THR A 123 -7.72 -11.32 2.29
N PHE A 124 -7.95 -10.24 1.57
CA PHE A 124 -8.95 -9.23 1.87
C PHE A 124 -10.06 -9.30 0.83
N GLN A 125 -11.27 -9.55 1.27
CA GLN A 125 -12.45 -9.62 0.40
C GLN A 125 -13.05 -8.23 0.21
N GLN A 126 -13.42 -7.92 -1.03
CA GLN A 126 -14.07 -6.68 -1.43
C GLN A 126 -13.40 -5.40 -0.85
N PRO A 127 -12.06 -5.30 -0.93
CA PRO A 127 -11.40 -4.11 -0.44
C PRO A 127 -11.79 -2.89 -1.28
N LEU A 128 -11.91 -1.74 -0.61
CA LEU A 128 -12.03 -0.47 -1.29
C LEU A 128 -10.69 -0.11 -1.90
N ILE A 129 -10.71 0.18 -3.19
CA ILE A 129 -9.52 0.58 -3.95
C ILE A 129 -9.79 1.83 -4.78
N ALA A 130 -8.75 2.44 -5.32
CA ALA A 130 -8.87 3.55 -6.23
C ALA A 130 -8.09 3.35 -7.53
N ILE A 131 -8.59 3.95 -8.60
CA ILE A 131 -7.93 4.07 -9.90
C ILE A 131 -7.78 5.57 -10.19
N PRO A 132 -6.59 6.15 -10.00
CA PRO A 132 -6.39 7.55 -10.34
C PRO A 132 -6.47 7.78 -11.85
N ASN A 133 -7.00 8.93 -12.24
CA ASN A 133 -7.02 9.37 -13.63
C ASN A 133 -5.59 9.54 -14.14
N PHE A 134 -5.36 9.17 -15.39
CA PHE A 134 -4.04 9.22 -16.02
C PHE A 134 -3.44 10.64 -15.94
N GLU A 135 -4.24 11.67 -16.21
CA GLU A 135 -3.80 13.06 -16.19
C GLU A 135 -3.27 13.49 -14.80
N SER A 136 -3.87 12.94 -13.74
CA SER A 136 -3.46 13.22 -12.35
C SER A 136 -2.15 12.55 -11.96
N ILE A 137 -1.74 11.49 -12.67
CA ILE A 137 -0.57 10.67 -12.33
C ILE A 137 0.49 10.62 -13.45
N GLN A 138 0.31 11.34 -14.54
CA GLN A 138 1.26 11.33 -15.68
C GLN A 138 2.69 11.70 -15.26
N PHE A 139 2.85 12.48 -14.19
CA PHE A 139 4.15 12.88 -13.63
C PHE A 139 4.76 11.81 -12.71
N ILE A 140 3.99 10.79 -12.33
CA ILE A 140 4.53 9.66 -11.59
C ILE A 140 5.43 8.88 -12.54
N ASN A 141 6.72 8.89 -12.25
CA ASN A 141 7.68 8.15 -13.05
C ASN A 141 7.47 6.63 -12.86
N VAL A 142 6.73 6.02 -13.79
CA VAL A 142 6.34 4.60 -13.73
C VAL A 142 7.43 3.68 -14.32
N LYS A 143 8.69 4.13 -14.35
CA LYS A 143 9.81 3.42 -15.00
C LYS A 143 10.11 2.01 -14.46
N ASN A 144 9.52 1.59 -13.34
CA ASN A 144 9.94 0.37 -12.63
C ASN A 144 8.85 -0.72 -12.58
N ASP A 145 8.09 -0.95 -13.64
CA ASP A 145 6.99 -1.94 -13.66
C ASP A 145 5.96 -1.80 -12.54
N ARG A 146 5.92 -0.65 -11.88
CA ARG A 146 4.98 -0.34 -10.81
C ARG A 146 3.54 -0.41 -11.34
N LYS A 147 2.73 -1.28 -10.77
CA LYS A 147 1.32 -1.45 -11.12
C LYS A 147 0.38 -0.59 -10.28
N GLY A 148 0.89 -0.04 -9.17
CA GLY A 148 0.11 0.76 -8.26
C GLY A 148 0.79 1.02 -6.92
N SER A 149 -0.03 1.27 -5.88
CA SER A 149 0.43 1.45 -4.49
C SER A 149 -0.39 0.58 -3.56
N LEU A 150 0.29 -0.04 -2.59
CA LEU A 150 -0.31 -0.68 -1.43
C LEU A 150 -0.40 0.35 -0.30
N GLY A 151 -1.60 0.75 0.07
CA GLY A 151 -1.84 1.85 0.98
C GLY A 151 -2.31 1.47 2.38
N ASN A 152 -2.63 2.48 3.16
CA ASN A 152 -2.83 2.35 4.60
C ASN A 152 -4.06 1.53 4.99
N GLU A 153 -5.14 1.52 4.21
CA GLU A 153 -6.30 0.70 4.58
C GLU A 153 -5.97 -0.81 4.64
N ILE A 154 -4.96 -1.28 3.92
CA ILE A 154 -4.43 -2.64 4.07
C ILE A 154 -3.30 -2.67 5.09
N LEU A 155 -2.32 -1.76 5.00
CA LEU A 155 -1.12 -1.77 5.85
C LEU A 155 -1.45 -1.62 7.34
N ARG A 156 -2.43 -0.77 7.72
CA ARG A 156 -2.82 -0.53 9.11
C ARG A 156 -3.40 -1.75 9.84
N ARG A 157 -3.76 -2.79 9.08
CA ARG A 157 -4.24 -4.08 9.59
C ARG A 157 -3.14 -4.96 10.13
N PHE A 158 -1.89 -4.52 9.93
CA PHE A 158 -0.69 -5.22 10.36
C PHE A 158 0.17 -4.35 11.27
N THR A 159 1.00 -5.01 12.07
CA THR A 159 2.25 -4.44 12.52
C THR A 159 3.29 -4.81 11.47
N ILE A 160 3.92 -3.84 10.85
CA ILE A 160 4.86 -4.06 9.75
C ILE A 160 6.30 -3.75 10.16
N VAL A 161 7.26 -4.41 9.51
CA VAL A 161 8.68 -4.06 9.58
C VAL A 161 9.23 -3.97 8.17
N LEU A 162 9.73 -2.80 7.80
CA LEU A 162 10.47 -2.58 6.57
C LEU A 162 11.97 -2.74 6.90
N ASP A 163 12.56 -3.83 6.45
CA ASP A 163 13.97 -4.13 6.65
C ASP A 163 14.73 -3.79 5.36
N TYR A 164 15.02 -2.51 5.20
CA TYR A 164 15.74 -1.99 4.04
C TYR A 164 17.11 -2.66 3.83
N PRO A 165 17.95 -2.83 4.89
CA PRO A 165 19.26 -3.45 4.73
C PRO A 165 19.23 -4.88 4.20
N ASN A 166 18.18 -5.64 4.50
CA ASN A 166 18.06 -7.05 4.09
C ASN A 166 17.01 -7.29 3.01
N ASN A 167 16.41 -6.23 2.44
CA ASN A 167 15.39 -6.32 1.41
C ASN A 167 14.21 -7.22 1.79
N LYS A 168 13.69 -7.06 3.02
CA LYS A 168 12.58 -7.86 3.55
C LYS A 168 11.45 -6.98 4.08
N PHE A 169 10.23 -7.38 3.76
CA PHE A 169 9.00 -6.81 4.27
C PHE A 169 8.32 -7.81 5.18
N TYR A 170 8.34 -7.52 6.49
CA TYR A 170 7.69 -8.36 7.49
C TYR A 170 6.37 -7.75 7.91
N TYR A 171 5.34 -8.57 8.08
CA TYR A 171 4.03 -8.11 8.53
C TYR A 171 3.32 -9.18 9.34
N LYS A 172 2.61 -8.74 10.36
CA LYS A 172 1.85 -9.60 11.26
C LYS A 172 0.51 -8.93 11.57
N PRO A 173 -0.63 -9.66 11.47
CA PRO A 173 -1.93 -9.12 11.84
C PRO A 173 -1.92 -8.48 13.22
N ASN A 174 -2.55 -7.33 13.33
CA ASN A 174 -2.82 -6.63 14.57
C ASN A 174 -4.32 -6.65 14.90
N ARG A 175 -4.78 -5.85 15.86
CA ARG A 175 -6.21 -5.83 16.27
C ARG A 175 -7.13 -5.30 15.18
N ASN A 176 -6.62 -4.46 14.27
CA ASN A 176 -7.39 -3.89 13.16
C ASN A 176 -7.56 -4.87 11.97
N PHE A 177 -6.98 -6.08 12.04
CA PHE A 177 -6.93 -6.99 10.90
C PHE A 177 -8.31 -7.37 10.34
N LYS A 178 -9.30 -7.49 11.22
CA LYS A 178 -10.68 -7.87 10.88
C LYS A 178 -11.62 -6.67 10.69
N ASP A 179 -11.11 -5.44 10.75
CA ASP A 179 -11.93 -4.27 10.52
C ASP A 179 -12.57 -4.33 9.13
N ALA A 180 -13.82 -3.90 9.00
CA ALA A 180 -14.44 -3.74 7.70
C ALA A 180 -13.74 -2.65 6.89
N PHE A 181 -13.82 -2.72 5.55
CA PHE A 181 -13.46 -1.61 4.69
C PHE A 181 -14.62 -0.61 4.68
N HIS A 182 -14.38 0.57 5.21
CA HIS A 182 -15.38 1.63 5.27
C HIS A 182 -14.96 2.81 4.41
N TYR A 183 -15.91 3.34 3.69
CA TYR A 183 -15.79 4.63 3.04
C TYR A 183 -16.82 5.59 3.65
N ASN A 184 -16.38 6.78 4.03
CA ASN A 184 -17.27 7.81 4.52
C ASN A 184 -18.13 8.36 3.36
N ARG A 185 -19.39 7.93 3.29
CA ARG A 185 -20.36 8.38 2.28
C ARG A 185 -21.18 9.60 2.74
N SER A 186 -20.89 10.14 3.90
CA SER A 186 -21.69 11.26 4.46
C SER A 186 -21.42 12.60 3.78
N GLY A 187 -20.30 12.72 3.05
CA GLY A 187 -19.84 14.01 2.50
C GLY A 187 -19.32 14.96 3.56
N LEU A 188 -19.24 14.54 4.83
CA LEU A 188 -18.72 15.34 5.93
C LEU A 188 -17.23 15.01 6.13
N THR A 189 -16.39 16.04 6.10
CA THR A 189 -14.99 15.94 6.53
C THR A 189 -14.96 16.04 8.05
N ILE A 190 -14.46 15.02 8.73
CA ILE A 190 -14.26 14.99 10.18
C ILE A 190 -12.82 15.40 10.49
#